data_d34b215dfd32a1d5eeb78fa60b8b9871
#
_entry.id   d34b215dfd32a1d5eeb78fa60b8b9871
#
_cell.length_a   1.000
_cell.length_b   1.000
_cell.length_c   1.000
_cell.angle_alpha   90.00
_cell.angle_beta   90.00
_cell.angle_gamma   90.00
#
_symmetry.space_group_name_H-M   'P 1'
#
loop_
_entity.id
_entity.type
_entity.pdbx_description
1 polymer ?
#
loop_
_entity_poly.entity_id
_entity_poly.type
_entity_poly.pdbx_seq_one_letter_code
_entity_poly.pdbx_strand_id
1 'polypeptide(L)'
;NCQKKVKQNDIEQFLNVEMNYSKKIAQDAVNNGKLLGWVLMQNTNVGPDDYNFMWVNVYPTIEIAANENAWWSHSEKVVGIKPDVLFSDSSKYKYDRSYTYKMQMSIPNTGPAAYVILNFATPDDVNAVAASSKKYVIPHFKKNMSDNGMVGWGMATKITPQGQEYSSMMTYDSYDSLKNAMKHLAGEGIIEGLPM
;
A
#
# COMPACT_ATOMS: atom_id res chain seq x y z
N ASN A 1 6.04 -2.22 0.60
CA ASN A 1 5.11 -2.17 1.76
C ASN A 1 5.90 -2.45 3.02
N CYS A 2 5.79 -1.57 4.00
CA CYS A 2 6.45 -1.71 5.30
C CYS A 2 5.39 -1.67 6.39
N GLN A 3 5.18 -2.79 7.08
CA GLN A 3 4.22 -2.93 8.16
C GLN A 3 4.84 -2.51 9.49
N LYS A 4 4.11 -1.74 10.29
CA LYS A 4 4.54 -1.25 11.60
C LYS A 4 3.50 -1.57 12.66
N LYS A 5 3.96 -2.07 13.81
CA LYS A 5 3.16 -2.21 15.02
C LYS A 5 3.53 -1.08 15.98
N VAL A 6 2.61 -0.17 16.20
CA VAL A 6 2.75 0.98 17.10
C VAL A 6 1.87 0.76 18.31
N LYS A 7 2.42 0.88 19.52
CA LYS A 7 1.63 0.77 20.75
C LYS A 7 0.62 1.91 20.83
N GLN A 8 -0.54 1.67 21.44
CA GLN A 8 -1.63 2.64 21.54
C GLN A 8 -1.16 4.00 22.10
N ASN A 9 -0.32 3.99 23.13
CA ASN A 9 0.18 5.21 23.77
C ASN A 9 1.21 5.97 22.92
N ASP A 10 1.77 5.34 21.88
CA ASP A 10 2.79 5.92 21.01
C ASP A 10 2.22 6.40 19.66
N ILE A 11 0.93 6.14 19.39
CA ILE A 11 0.29 6.45 18.09
C ILE A 11 0.35 7.95 17.78
N GLU A 12 0.04 8.80 18.74
CA GLU A 12 0.05 10.25 18.53
C GLU A 12 1.45 10.74 18.16
N GLN A 13 2.48 10.29 18.89
CA GLN A 13 3.87 10.64 18.60
C GLN A 13 4.29 10.09 17.23
N PHE A 14 3.93 8.85 16.91
CA PHE A 14 4.20 8.24 15.61
C PHE A 14 3.60 9.08 14.48
N LEU A 15 2.30 9.38 14.56
CA LEU A 15 1.61 10.19 13.54
C LEU A 15 2.19 11.60 13.43
N ASN A 16 2.61 12.20 14.54
CA ASN A 16 3.28 13.50 14.52
C ASN A 16 4.57 13.47 13.69
N VAL A 17 5.39 12.44 13.85
CA VAL A 17 6.62 12.25 13.05
C VAL A 17 6.27 11.99 11.59
N GLU A 18 5.36 11.07 11.32
CA GLU A 18 5.00 10.66 9.97
C GLU A 18 4.37 11.82 9.16
N MET A 19 3.47 12.57 9.77
CA MET A 19 2.75 13.65 9.08
C MET A 19 3.55 14.94 8.94
N ASN A 20 4.42 15.26 9.89
CA ASN A 20 5.16 16.52 9.88
C ASN A 20 6.55 16.42 9.23
N TYR A 21 7.14 15.23 9.21
CA TYR A 21 8.49 14.99 8.67
C TYR A 21 8.51 13.97 7.54
N SER A 22 8.15 12.72 7.80
CA SER A 22 8.21 11.64 6.81
C SER A 22 7.43 11.98 5.54
N LYS A 23 6.24 12.54 5.68
CA LYS A 23 5.41 13.03 4.58
C LYS A 23 6.15 14.01 3.67
N LYS A 24 6.87 14.98 4.26
CA LYS A 24 7.58 16.02 3.49
C LYS A 24 8.76 15.42 2.71
N ILE A 25 9.49 14.50 3.34
CA ILE A 25 10.62 13.80 2.72
C ILE A 25 10.15 12.91 1.57
N ALA A 26 9.07 12.16 1.78
CA ALA A 26 8.47 11.32 0.75
C ALA A 26 7.93 12.17 -0.42
N GLN A 27 7.30 13.31 -0.14
CA GLN A 27 6.82 14.22 -1.19
C GLN A 27 7.98 14.84 -1.98
N ASP A 28 9.08 15.21 -1.32
CA ASP A 28 10.30 15.67 -2.00
C ASP A 28 10.86 14.57 -2.91
N ALA A 29 10.86 13.32 -2.46
CA ALA A 29 11.29 12.18 -3.27
C ALA A 29 10.40 11.98 -4.51
N VAL A 30 9.09 12.20 -4.41
CA VAL A 30 8.17 12.21 -5.56
C VAL A 30 8.51 13.34 -6.51
N ASN A 31 8.68 14.56 -6.01
CA ASN A 31 9.00 15.73 -6.82
C ASN A 31 10.34 15.60 -7.57
N ASN A 32 11.28 14.81 -7.02
CA ASN A 32 12.58 14.52 -7.62
C ASN A 32 12.64 13.18 -8.39
N GLY A 33 11.50 12.54 -8.64
CA GLY A 33 11.40 11.31 -9.44
C GLY A 33 12.01 10.05 -8.79
N LYS A 34 12.31 10.08 -7.49
CA LYS A 34 12.80 8.92 -6.73
C LYS A 34 11.68 8.00 -6.28
N LEU A 35 10.49 8.55 -6.10
CA LEU A 35 9.24 7.84 -5.90
C LEU A 35 8.23 8.26 -6.97
N LEU A 36 7.32 7.37 -7.33
CA LEU A 36 6.12 7.70 -8.11
C LEU A 36 4.96 8.10 -7.20
N GLY A 37 4.96 7.61 -5.97
CA GLY A 37 3.94 7.89 -4.98
C GLY A 37 4.26 7.23 -3.64
N TRP A 38 3.53 7.67 -2.63
CA TRP A 38 3.62 7.13 -1.28
C TRP A 38 2.28 7.21 -0.59
N VAL A 39 2.03 6.35 0.38
CA VAL A 39 0.87 6.43 1.27
C VAL A 39 1.18 5.80 2.62
N LEU A 40 0.71 6.45 3.69
CA LEU A 40 0.60 5.85 5.02
C LEU A 40 -0.84 5.39 5.21
N MET A 41 -1.02 4.10 5.45
CA MET A 41 -2.33 3.49 5.73
C MET A 41 -2.41 3.09 7.20
N GLN A 42 -3.61 3.25 7.77
CA GLN A 42 -3.96 2.71 9.08
C GLN A 42 -4.89 1.53 8.87
N ASN A 43 -4.59 0.40 9.50
CA ASN A 43 -5.48 -0.74 9.52
C ASN A 43 -6.64 -0.46 10.47
N THR A 44 -7.87 -0.61 9.99
CA THR A 44 -9.08 -0.30 10.74
C THR A 44 -9.62 -1.45 11.58
N ASN A 45 -9.12 -2.68 11.36
CA ASN A 45 -9.59 -3.87 12.05
C ASN A 45 -8.41 -4.74 12.47
N VAL A 46 -7.77 -4.34 13.57
CA VAL A 46 -6.53 -4.96 14.06
C VAL A 46 -6.76 -5.79 15.32
N GLY A 47 -6.24 -7.00 15.31
CA GLY A 47 -6.01 -7.77 16.53
C GLY A 47 -4.86 -7.18 17.36
N PRO A 48 -4.74 -7.56 18.64
CA PRO A 48 -3.73 -7.00 19.54
C PRO A 48 -2.29 -7.28 19.09
N ASP A 49 -2.09 -8.29 18.26
CA ASP A 49 -0.77 -8.70 17.78
C ASP A 49 -0.47 -8.31 16.33
N ASP A 50 -1.43 -7.73 15.63
CA ASP A 50 -1.27 -7.32 14.24
C ASP A 50 -0.59 -5.95 14.10
N TYR A 51 -0.08 -5.66 12.89
CA TYR A 51 0.35 -4.31 12.54
C TYR A 51 -0.86 -3.38 12.39
N ASN A 52 -0.71 -2.13 12.82
CA ASN A 52 -1.75 -1.13 12.72
C ASN A 52 -1.46 0.00 11.72
N PHE A 53 -0.22 0.10 11.23
CA PHE A 53 0.16 1.04 10.17
C PHE A 53 0.98 0.34 9.09
N MET A 54 0.85 0.85 7.86
CA MET A 54 1.65 0.39 6.73
C MET A 54 2.05 1.55 5.84
N TRP A 55 3.36 1.69 5.60
CA TRP A 55 3.91 2.53 4.54
C TRP A 55 3.95 1.77 3.22
N VAL A 56 3.45 2.40 2.18
CA VAL A 56 3.59 1.93 0.80
C VAL A 56 4.31 3.00 0.00
N ASN A 57 5.47 2.65 -0.53
CA ASN A 57 6.24 3.47 -1.47
C ASN A 57 6.15 2.84 -2.85
N VAL A 58 5.90 3.65 -3.86
CA VAL A 58 5.87 3.23 -5.26
C VAL A 58 7.11 3.77 -5.94
N TYR A 59 7.95 2.87 -6.44
CA TYR A 59 9.23 3.20 -7.05
C TYR A 59 9.14 3.12 -8.58
N PRO A 60 9.87 3.96 -9.33
CA PRO A 60 9.89 3.91 -10.79
C PRO A 60 10.62 2.67 -11.33
N THR A 61 11.66 2.19 -10.63
CA THR A 61 12.43 1.02 -11.02
C THR A 61 12.80 0.15 -9.82
N ILE A 62 13.17 -1.10 -10.10
CA ILE A 62 13.60 -2.06 -9.07
C ILE A 62 14.94 -1.67 -8.43
N GLU A 63 15.83 -1.05 -9.20
CA GLU A 63 17.14 -0.59 -8.71
C GLU A 63 16.98 0.51 -7.67
N ILE A 64 16.04 1.45 -7.90
CA ILE A 64 15.72 2.49 -6.92
C ILE A 64 15.04 1.87 -5.70
N ALA A 65 14.14 0.92 -5.89
CA ALA A 65 13.48 0.20 -4.79
C ALA A 65 14.48 -0.59 -3.92
N ALA A 66 15.52 -1.17 -4.55
CA ALA A 66 16.57 -1.90 -3.84
C ALA A 66 17.51 -1.00 -3.02
N ASN A 67 17.55 0.30 -3.33
CA ASN A 67 18.30 1.29 -2.57
C ASN A 67 17.37 2.05 -1.61
N GLU A 68 16.85 1.35 -0.60
CA GLU A 68 15.83 1.86 0.33
C GLU A 68 16.21 3.19 1.01
N ASN A 69 17.49 3.44 1.22
CA ASN A 69 17.96 4.64 1.90
C ASN A 69 18.13 5.86 0.97
N ALA A 70 18.02 5.69 -0.34
CA ALA A 70 18.37 6.74 -1.31
C ALA A 70 17.53 8.02 -1.14
N TRP A 71 16.26 7.91 -0.78
CA TRP A 71 15.40 9.07 -0.59
C TRP A 71 15.37 9.61 0.83
N TRP A 72 15.60 8.77 1.86
CA TRP A 72 15.72 9.18 3.26
C TRP A 72 16.99 9.99 3.53
N SER A 73 18.06 9.76 2.79
CA SER A 73 19.32 10.52 2.94
C SER A 73 19.15 12.02 2.74
N HIS A 74 18.06 12.46 2.13
CA HIS A 74 17.74 13.86 1.90
C HIS A 74 16.98 14.53 3.05
N SER A 75 16.69 13.83 4.15
CA SER A 75 15.89 14.35 5.26
C SER A 75 16.45 15.65 5.85
N GLU A 76 17.75 15.73 6.06
CA GLU A 76 18.41 16.93 6.61
C GLU A 76 18.19 18.17 5.69
N LYS A 77 18.26 17.97 4.37
CA LYS A 77 18.00 19.04 3.40
C LYS A 77 16.53 19.48 3.39
N VAL A 78 15.60 18.55 3.58
CA VAL A 78 14.15 18.81 3.44
C VAL A 78 13.54 19.34 4.72
N VAL A 79 13.92 18.77 5.87
CA VAL A 79 13.28 19.08 7.17
C VAL A 79 14.27 19.57 8.23
N GLY A 80 15.56 19.72 7.89
CA GLY A 80 16.61 20.19 8.81
C GLY A 80 17.02 19.17 9.87
N ILE A 81 16.64 17.91 9.75
CA ILE A 81 16.87 16.84 10.73
C ILE A 81 17.52 15.66 10.04
N LYS A 82 18.62 15.16 10.62
CA LYS A 82 19.29 13.95 10.11
C LYS A 82 18.41 12.71 10.29
N PRO A 83 18.54 11.69 9.40
CA PRO A 83 17.72 10.48 9.48
C PRO A 83 17.84 9.74 10.82
N ASP A 84 19.04 9.61 11.35
CA ASP A 84 19.32 8.96 12.64
C ASP A 84 18.64 9.65 13.83
N VAL A 85 18.52 10.97 13.79
CA VAL A 85 17.80 11.75 14.81
C VAL A 85 16.29 11.61 14.61
N LEU A 86 15.82 11.72 13.38
CA LEU A 86 14.39 11.62 13.06
C LEU A 86 13.80 10.26 13.47
N PHE A 87 14.58 9.20 13.31
CA PHE A 87 14.18 7.83 13.63
C PHE A 87 14.78 7.28 14.92
N SER A 88 15.34 8.14 15.78
CA SER A 88 15.91 7.73 17.08
C SER A 88 14.91 6.96 17.95
N ASP A 89 13.63 7.30 17.85
CA ASP A 89 12.53 6.63 18.53
C ASP A 89 11.96 5.39 17.80
N SER A 90 12.57 4.99 16.68
CA SER A 90 12.11 3.82 15.90
C SER A 90 12.14 2.50 16.69
N SER A 91 12.92 2.44 17.79
CA SER A 91 12.90 1.33 18.75
C SER A 91 11.56 1.15 19.47
N LYS A 92 10.71 2.19 19.48
CA LYS A 92 9.34 2.14 20.02
C LYS A 92 8.35 1.46 19.07
N TYR A 93 8.73 1.34 17.78
CA TYR A 93 7.89 0.75 16.75
C TYR A 93 8.47 -0.59 16.34
N LYS A 94 7.73 -1.65 16.59
CA LYS A 94 8.15 -2.95 16.10
C LYS A 94 7.97 -2.96 14.57
N TYR A 95 9.09 -3.07 13.88
CA TYR A 95 9.13 -3.38 12.45
C TYR A 95 8.64 -4.81 12.30
N ASP A 96 7.49 -5.02 11.66
CA ASP A 96 6.99 -6.35 11.53
C ASP A 96 7.50 -6.98 10.22
N ARG A 97 7.16 -6.38 9.08
CA ARG A 97 7.51 -6.97 7.77
C ARG A 97 7.63 -5.90 6.70
N SER A 98 8.51 -6.16 5.73
CA SER A 98 8.62 -5.38 4.50
C SER A 98 8.46 -6.28 3.28
N TYR A 99 7.62 -5.87 2.35
CA TYR A 99 7.37 -6.61 1.11
C TYR A 99 7.57 -5.71 -0.10
N THR A 100 8.23 -6.25 -1.12
CA THR A 100 8.35 -5.59 -2.41
C THR A 100 7.56 -6.36 -3.46
N TYR A 101 6.66 -5.67 -4.14
CA TYR A 101 5.82 -6.21 -5.20
C TYR A 101 6.07 -5.46 -6.49
N LYS A 102 6.04 -6.19 -7.61
CA LYS A 102 6.04 -5.62 -8.96
C LYS A 102 4.61 -5.50 -9.45
N MET A 103 4.20 -4.28 -9.80
CA MET A 103 2.90 -4.04 -10.41
C MET A 103 2.81 -4.75 -11.76
N GLN A 104 1.78 -5.57 -11.94
CA GLN A 104 1.51 -6.30 -13.17
C GLN A 104 0.46 -5.59 -14.02
N MET A 105 -0.58 -5.10 -13.37
CA MET A 105 -1.67 -4.37 -14.04
C MET A 105 -2.39 -3.48 -13.05
N SER A 106 -3.01 -2.40 -13.55
CA SER A 106 -3.82 -1.51 -12.73
C SER A 106 -4.92 -0.81 -13.54
N ILE A 107 -5.94 -0.39 -12.82
CA ILE A 107 -6.87 0.66 -13.26
C ILE A 107 -6.46 1.89 -12.45
N PRO A 108 -5.96 2.95 -13.10
CA PRO A 108 -5.53 4.16 -12.40
C PRO A 108 -6.64 4.77 -11.56
N ASN A 109 -6.26 5.40 -10.45
CA ASN A 109 -7.23 6.08 -9.61
C ASN A 109 -7.92 7.22 -10.38
N THR A 110 -9.24 7.24 -10.32
CA THR A 110 -10.09 8.29 -10.91
C THR A 110 -10.39 9.42 -9.92
N GLY A 111 -10.00 9.26 -8.66
CA GLY A 111 -10.19 10.22 -7.58
C GLY A 111 -9.40 9.84 -6.33
N PRO A 112 -9.51 10.63 -5.25
CA PRO A 112 -8.86 10.33 -3.99
C PRO A 112 -9.46 9.05 -3.38
N ALA A 113 -8.59 8.15 -2.93
CA ALA A 113 -8.96 6.96 -2.18
C ALA A 113 -8.97 7.27 -0.68
N ALA A 114 -10.08 7.02 0.00
CA ALA A 114 -10.18 7.13 1.45
C ALA A 114 -9.96 5.78 2.14
N TYR A 115 -10.34 4.69 1.47
CA TYR A 115 -10.21 3.31 1.98
C TYR A 115 -9.61 2.41 0.91
N VAL A 116 -8.80 1.45 1.36
CA VAL A 116 -8.18 0.46 0.48
C VAL A 116 -8.35 -0.92 1.10
N ILE A 117 -8.86 -1.86 0.32
CA ILE A 117 -8.82 -3.28 0.65
C ILE A 117 -7.54 -3.84 0.04
N LEU A 118 -6.73 -4.51 0.84
CA LEU A 118 -5.56 -5.24 0.38
C LEU A 118 -5.82 -6.73 0.49
N ASN A 119 -5.80 -7.42 -0.64
CA ASN A 119 -5.98 -8.87 -0.70
C ASN A 119 -4.64 -9.52 -0.97
N PHE A 120 -4.17 -10.33 -0.04
CA PHE A 120 -2.94 -11.11 -0.17
C PHE A 120 -3.30 -12.57 -0.44
N ALA A 121 -2.70 -13.15 -1.47
CA ALA A 121 -2.98 -14.53 -1.87
C ALA A 121 -1.72 -15.25 -2.38
N THR A 122 -1.74 -16.57 -2.27
CA THR A 122 -0.72 -17.45 -2.84
C THR A 122 -1.42 -18.50 -3.71
N PRO A 123 -1.87 -18.10 -4.93
CA PRO A 123 -2.50 -19.03 -5.86
C PRO A 123 -1.47 -20.02 -6.43
N ASP A 124 -1.94 -21.18 -6.86
CA ASP A 124 -1.10 -22.19 -7.51
C ASP A 124 -0.49 -21.69 -8.83
N ASP A 125 -1.24 -20.86 -9.57
CA ASP A 125 -0.78 -20.24 -10.81
C ASP A 125 -1.14 -18.73 -10.85
N VAL A 126 -0.16 -17.90 -10.53
CA VAL A 126 -0.28 -16.43 -10.57
C VAL A 126 -0.54 -15.93 -11.99
N ASN A 127 0.00 -16.59 -13.03
CA ASN A 127 -0.20 -16.17 -14.41
C ASN A 127 -1.63 -16.44 -14.88
N ALA A 128 -2.23 -17.55 -14.44
CA ALA A 128 -3.65 -17.83 -14.69
C ALA A 128 -4.55 -16.78 -14.04
N VAL A 129 -4.25 -16.39 -12.78
CA VAL A 129 -4.98 -15.30 -12.10
C VAL A 129 -4.83 -13.98 -12.84
N ALA A 130 -3.62 -13.64 -13.29
CA ALA A 130 -3.37 -12.42 -14.07
C ALA A 130 -4.14 -12.42 -15.40
N ALA A 131 -4.15 -13.55 -16.12
CA ALA A 131 -4.90 -13.70 -17.37
C ALA A 131 -6.41 -13.55 -17.14
N SER A 132 -6.95 -14.19 -16.10
CA SER A 132 -8.35 -14.08 -15.70
C SER A 132 -8.71 -12.65 -15.30
N SER A 133 -7.87 -12.00 -14.51
CA SER A 133 -8.06 -10.60 -14.11
C SER A 133 -8.11 -9.66 -15.31
N LYS A 134 -7.21 -9.83 -16.28
CA LYS A 134 -7.21 -9.06 -17.53
C LYS A 134 -8.47 -9.28 -18.35
N LYS A 135 -8.96 -10.52 -18.41
CA LYS A 135 -10.10 -10.92 -19.22
C LYS A 135 -11.46 -10.52 -18.62
N TYR A 136 -11.60 -10.64 -17.29
CA TYR A 136 -12.87 -10.52 -16.62
C TYR A 136 -12.92 -9.36 -15.60
N VAL A 137 -11.92 -9.25 -14.71
CA VAL A 137 -11.95 -8.28 -13.62
C VAL A 137 -11.83 -6.86 -14.13
N ILE A 138 -10.81 -6.57 -14.95
CA ILE A 138 -10.57 -5.22 -15.46
C ILE A 138 -11.74 -4.67 -16.27
N PRO A 139 -12.32 -5.41 -17.25
CA PRO A 139 -13.48 -4.90 -17.97
C PRO A 139 -14.71 -4.68 -17.08
N HIS A 140 -14.98 -5.59 -16.16
CA HIS A 140 -16.08 -5.47 -15.21
C HIS A 140 -15.92 -4.25 -14.30
N PHE A 141 -14.73 -4.07 -13.71
CA PHE A 141 -14.45 -2.94 -12.83
C PHE A 141 -14.50 -1.61 -13.58
N LYS A 142 -13.87 -1.51 -14.75
CA LYS A 142 -13.94 -0.29 -15.58
C LYS A 142 -15.35 0.15 -15.91
N LYS A 143 -16.27 -0.81 -16.10
CA LYS A 143 -17.67 -0.53 -16.41
C LYS A 143 -18.45 -0.07 -15.17
N ASN A 144 -18.18 -0.64 -13.99
CA ASN A 144 -19.06 -0.54 -12.83
C ASN A 144 -18.46 0.25 -11.65
N MET A 145 -17.15 0.61 -11.69
CA MET A 145 -16.45 1.19 -10.54
C MET A 145 -17.03 2.53 -10.10
N SER A 146 -17.41 3.39 -11.04
CA SER A 146 -17.99 4.71 -10.74
C SER A 146 -19.25 4.60 -9.89
N ASP A 147 -20.16 3.72 -10.25
CA ASP A 147 -21.47 3.56 -9.59
C ASP A 147 -21.35 2.88 -8.22
N ASN A 148 -20.18 2.25 -7.96
CA ASN A 148 -19.91 1.52 -6.72
C ASN A 148 -18.87 2.22 -5.83
N GLY A 149 -18.46 3.45 -6.17
CA GLY A 149 -17.49 4.24 -5.40
C GLY A 149 -16.10 3.63 -5.35
N MET A 150 -15.80 2.68 -6.25
CA MET A 150 -14.43 2.21 -6.46
C MET A 150 -13.69 3.24 -7.30
N VAL A 151 -12.52 3.67 -6.84
CA VAL A 151 -11.72 4.71 -7.51
C VAL A 151 -10.45 4.18 -8.15
N GLY A 152 -10.03 2.96 -7.86
CA GLY A 152 -8.86 2.34 -8.46
C GLY A 152 -8.70 0.88 -8.07
N TRP A 153 -7.91 0.16 -8.85
CA TRP A 153 -7.59 -1.24 -8.64
C TRP A 153 -6.21 -1.58 -9.18
N GLY A 154 -5.55 -2.56 -8.57
CA GLY A 154 -4.33 -3.11 -9.12
C GLY A 154 -3.97 -4.48 -8.61
N MET A 155 -3.14 -5.17 -9.38
CA MET A 155 -2.58 -6.47 -9.08
C MET A 155 -1.06 -6.41 -9.17
N ALA A 156 -0.38 -6.96 -8.18
CA ALA A 156 1.08 -7.01 -8.12
C ALA A 156 1.58 -8.38 -7.65
N THR A 157 2.75 -8.77 -8.13
CA THR A 157 3.42 -10.03 -7.76
C THR A 157 4.62 -9.75 -6.88
N LYS A 158 4.84 -10.60 -5.89
CA LYS A 158 5.92 -10.44 -4.93
C LYS A 158 7.30 -10.64 -5.58
N ILE A 159 8.23 -9.75 -5.24
CA ILE A 159 9.65 -9.87 -5.58
C ILE A 159 10.41 -10.38 -4.36
N THR A 160 10.20 -9.78 -3.19
CA THR A 160 10.92 -10.11 -1.96
C THR A 160 10.09 -9.79 -0.70
N PRO A 161 10.26 -10.49 0.44
CA PRO A 161 11.06 -11.72 0.57
C PRO A 161 10.40 -12.90 -0.16
N GLN A 162 11.21 -13.86 -0.58
CA GLN A 162 10.73 -15.10 -1.15
C GLN A 162 10.38 -16.10 -0.04
N GLY A 163 9.57 -17.10 -0.35
CA GLY A 163 9.14 -18.15 0.57
C GLY A 163 7.63 -18.33 0.59
N GLN A 164 7.20 -19.51 1.05
CA GLN A 164 5.77 -19.88 1.08
C GLN A 164 4.98 -19.17 2.19
N GLU A 165 5.66 -18.69 3.23
CA GLU A 165 5.02 -17.95 4.34
C GLU A 165 4.41 -16.62 3.90
N TYR A 166 4.84 -16.11 2.74
CA TYR A 166 4.44 -14.80 2.25
C TYR A 166 3.63 -14.94 0.97
N SER A 167 2.57 -14.18 0.90
CA SER A 167 1.69 -14.17 -0.27
C SER A 167 2.45 -13.82 -1.55
N SER A 168 2.30 -14.65 -2.58
CA SER A 168 2.99 -14.48 -3.87
C SER A 168 2.42 -13.35 -4.71
N MET A 169 1.20 -12.90 -4.41
CA MET A 169 0.55 -11.78 -5.06
C MET A 169 -0.28 -10.94 -4.07
N MET A 170 -0.58 -9.74 -4.48
CA MET A 170 -1.59 -8.90 -3.83
C MET A 170 -2.45 -8.20 -4.88
N THR A 171 -3.70 -7.90 -4.51
CA THR A 171 -4.50 -6.87 -5.18
C THR A 171 -4.82 -5.75 -4.21
N TYR A 172 -5.09 -4.57 -4.74
CA TYR A 172 -5.66 -3.47 -3.98
C TYR A 172 -6.92 -2.96 -4.66
N ASP A 173 -7.91 -2.68 -3.85
CA ASP A 173 -9.21 -2.15 -4.26
C ASP A 173 -9.43 -0.83 -3.52
N SER A 174 -9.41 0.29 -4.24
CA SER A 174 -9.47 1.64 -3.66
C SER A 174 -10.89 2.19 -3.71
N TYR A 175 -11.36 2.75 -2.60
CA TYR A 175 -12.72 3.26 -2.44
C TYR A 175 -12.75 4.70 -1.92
N ASP A 176 -13.79 5.43 -2.33
CA ASP A 176 -14.12 6.78 -1.85
C ASP A 176 -14.65 6.80 -0.41
N SER A 177 -15.27 5.71 0.05
CA SER A 177 -15.94 5.62 1.34
C SER A 177 -15.86 4.25 1.99
N LEU A 178 -15.95 4.21 3.33
CA LEU A 178 -16.04 2.98 4.10
C LEU A 178 -17.27 2.14 3.71
N LYS A 179 -18.39 2.79 3.45
CA LYS A 179 -19.63 2.10 3.03
C LYS A 179 -19.40 1.25 1.80
N ASN A 180 -18.75 1.79 0.78
CA ASN A 180 -18.50 1.09 -0.48
C ASN A 180 -17.44 -0.01 -0.33
N ALA A 181 -16.39 0.24 0.47
CA ALA A 181 -15.42 -0.81 0.83
C ALA A 181 -16.10 -1.98 1.59
N MET A 182 -17.00 -1.69 2.53
CA MET A 182 -17.71 -2.73 3.28
C MET A 182 -18.68 -3.53 2.42
N LYS A 183 -19.33 -2.93 1.44
CA LYS A 183 -20.15 -3.66 0.45
C LYS A 183 -19.31 -4.68 -0.32
N HIS A 184 -18.11 -4.28 -0.79
CA HIS A 184 -17.18 -5.19 -1.46
C HIS A 184 -16.85 -6.40 -0.56
N LEU A 185 -16.49 -6.15 0.71
CA LEU A 185 -16.16 -7.22 1.66
C LEU A 185 -17.35 -8.15 1.96
N ALA A 186 -18.58 -7.64 1.83
CA ALA A 186 -19.81 -8.43 1.96
C ALA A 186 -20.18 -9.21 0.68
N GLY A 187 -19.38 -9.09 -0.40
CA GLY A 187 -19.68 -9.72 -1.70
C GLY A 187 -20.74 -8.98 -2.51
N GLU A 188 -21.03 -7.73 -2.15
CA GLU A 188 -22.03 -6.86 -2.77
C GLU A 188 -21.40 -5.78 -3.65
N GLY A 189 -22.22 -4.99 -4.28
CA GLY A 189 -21.78 -3.84 -5.07
C GLY A 189 -20.99 -4.25 -6.30
N ILE A 190 -19.74 -3.80 -6.43
CA ILE A 190 -18.93 -4.08 -7.62
C ILE A 190 -18.59 -5.57 -7.80
N ILE A 191 -18.65 -6.36 -6.72
CA ILE A 191 -18.38 -7.81 -6.77
C ILE A 191 -19.55 -8.58 -7.36
N GLU A 192 -20.78 -8.04 -7.29
CA GLU A 192 -21.94 -8.65 -7.88
C GLU A 192 -21.79 -8.78 -9.41
N GLY A 193 -22.00 -9.99 -9.91
CA GLY A 193 -21.89 -10.28 -11.35
C GLY A 193 -20.46 -10.30 -11.89
N LEU A 194 -19.43 -10.29 -11.02
CA LEU A 194 -18.08 -10.56 -11.46
C LEU A 194 -18.01 -12.01 -11.96
N PRO A 195 -17.61 -12.26 -13.21
CA PRO A 195 -17.47 -13.62 -13.74
C PRO A 195 -16.37 -14.35 -12.98
N MET A 196 -16.72 -15.44 -12.30
CA MET A 196 -15.77 -16.35 -11.65
C MET A 196 -15.29 -17.44 -12.61
#